data_7e5dc33a163e7227c0bc0387c22befab
#
_entry.id   7e5dc33a163e7227c0bc0387c22befab
#
_cell.length_a   1.000
_cell.length_b   1.000
_cell.length_c   1.000
_cell.angle_alpha   90.00
_cell.angle_beta   90.00
_cell.angle_gamma   90.00
#
_symmetry.space_group_name_H-M   'P 1'
#
loop_
_entity.id
_entity.type
_entity.pdbx_description
1 polymer ?
#
loop_
_entity_poly.entity_id
_entity_poly.type
_entity_poly.pdbx_seq_one_letter_code
_entity_poly.pdbx_strand_id
1 'polypeptide(L)'
;MGVGGINRASSDARPGPGICESKYVEDAKAARSVRVWDRVPIKYIVYSRKPLKKTRKMNKKVSVVFMLMAILFSVCLIASNLFATKVFAIGSITLPGAVIIFPISYILNDCFAEVWGYRKARLVIWTAFAMNFFVALAGQIVAWLPAASFWDGGEHFNYVFSMAPRVAFASLLAFLAGSTMNAFVMSKMKIASKGKGFSVRAILSSIAGECLDSLIFMPIVFWGADIKSLAAMMLAQVSFKVCYEIVILPVTVQVVKALKRYEGIDTFDENISYNPFKIADI
;
A
#
# COMPACT_ATOMS: atom_id res chain seq x y z
N MET A 1 -55.51 54.80 12.34
CA MET A 1 -54.78 54.31 13.49
C MET A 1 -53.86 53.19 13.01
N GLY A 2 -52.69 53.36 12.65
CA GLY A 2 -51.54 53.77 13.42
C GLY A 2 -50.78 52.52 13.81
N VAL A 3 -49.59 52.42 13.39
CA VAL A 3 -48.31 51.98 13.90
C VAL A 3 -47.76 50.77 13.11
N GLY A 4 -46.66 50.76 12.44
CA GLY A 4 -45.35 51.23 12.81
C GLY A 4 -44.39 50.07 12.47
N GLY A 5 -43.77 50.11 11.24
CA GLY A 5 -42.82 49.07 10.80
C GLY A 5 -41.48 49.24 11.54
N ILE A 6 -40.89 48.14 11.95
CA ILE A 6 -39.49 48.07 12.40
C ILE A 6 -38.69 47.34 11.35
N ASN A 7 -37.88 48.12 10.62
CA ASN A 7 -36.81 47.65 9.75
C ASN A 7 -35.73 46.90 10.57
N ARG A 8 -35.52 45.64 10.31
CA ARG A 8 -34.28 44.93 10.67
C ARG A 8 -33.31 45.01 9.49
N ALA A 9 -32.29 45.84 9.65
CA ALA A 9 -31.12 45.84 8.80
C ALA A 9 -30.32 44.52 8.96
N SER A 10 -30.15 43.77 7.90
CA SER A 10 -29.24 42.64 7.85
C SER A 10 -27.81 43.13 7.63
N SER A 11 -26.96 42.98 8.64
CA SER A 11 -25.52 43.17 8.56
C SER A 11 -24.82 41.84 8.27
N ASP A 12 -24.66 41.48 7.03
CA ASP A 12 -23.75 40.44 6.61
C ASP A 12 -22.97 40.88 5.36
N ALA A 13 -22.08 41.85 5.58
CA ALA A 13 -21.03 42.17 4.62
C ALA A 13 -19.72 41.57 5.11
N ARG A 14 -19.32 40.43 4.54
CA ARG A 14 -17.95 39.90 4.69
C ARG A 14 -17.01 40.78 3.84
N PRO A 15 -15.90 41.29 4.43
CA PRO A 15 -14.94 42.09 3.65
C PRO A 15 -14.20 41.17 2.66
N GLY A 16 -14.16 41.60 1.40
CA GLY A 16 -13.43 40.91 0.33
C GLY A 16 -11.89 40.94 0.54
N PRO A 17 -11.14 40.04 -0.12
CA PRO A 17 -9.70 39.80 0.13
C PRO A 17 -8.77 40.96 -0.31
N GLY A 18 -9.25 42.08 -0.83
CA GLY A 18 -8.43 43.17 -1.35
C GLY A 18 -8.05 44.28 -0.36
N ILE A 19 -8.72 44.39 0.79
CA ILE A 19 -8.56 45.55 1.68
C ILE A 19 -7.40 45.36 2.70
N CYS A 20 -6.96 44.13 2.93
CA CYS A 20 -5.91 43.84 3.91
C CYS A 20 -4.47 44.06 3.37
N GLU A 21 -4.26 43.98 2.05
CA GLU A 21 -2.92 44.16 1.46
C GLU A 21 -2.55 45.66 1.30
N SER A 22 -3.50 46.54 1.06
CA SER A 22 -3.27 47.98 0.89
C SER A 22 -2.78 48.64 2.20
N LYS A 23 -3.34 48.25 3.34
CA LYS A 23 -3.00 48.85 4.64
C LYS A 23 -1.59 48.43 5.11
N TYR A 24 -1.14 47.20 4.79
CA TYR A 24 0.21 46.73 5.10
C TYR A 24 1.30 47.41 4.26
N VAL A 25 0.98 47.83 3.05
CA VAL A 25 1.93 48.52 2.17
C VAL A 25 2.06 50.00 2.55
N GLU A 26 1.00 50.65 3.05
CA GLU A 26 1.05 52.01 3.54
C GLU A 26 1.78 52.11 4.89
N ASP A 27 1.52 51.19 5.82
CA ASP A 27 2.24 51.11 7.10
C ASP A 27 3.76 50.85 6.90
N ALA A 28 4.11 50.04 5.88
CA ALA A 28 5.52 49.76 5.55
C ALA A 28 6.21 50.98 4.90
N LYS A 29 5.47 51.88 4.23
CA LYS A 29 5.99 53.14 3.66
C LYS A 29 6.13 54.22 4.74
N ALA A 30 5.19 54.29 5.69
CA ALA A 30 5.25 55.19 6.82
C ALA A 30 6.44 54.90 7.76
N ALA A 31 6.75 53.64 7.97
CA ALA A 31 7.88 53.19 8.79
C ALA A 31 9.26 53.52 8.20
N ARG A 32 9.36 53.87 6.88
CA ARG A 32 10.62 54.27 6.26
C ARG A 32 11.02 55.73 6.48
N SER A 33 10.16 56.55 7.05
CA SER A 33 10.46 57.98 7.30
C SER A 33 11.05 58.27 8.69
N VAL A 34 11.19 57.30 9.56
CA VAL A 34 11.76 57.49 10.89
C VAL A 34 13.12 56.74 10.97
N ARG A 35 14.20 57.52 11.06
CA ARG A 35 15.60 57.02 11.21
C ARG A 35 15.88 56.36 12.56
N VAL A 36 15.15 55.29 12.90
CA VAL A 36 15.35 54.52 14.13
C VAL A 36 16.02 53.17 13.90
N TRP A 37 16.27 52.80 12.66
CA TRP A 37 16.73 51.43 12.30
C TRP A 37 18.22 51.23 12.16
N ASP A 38 19.04 52.26 12.37
CA ASP A 38 20.51 52.15 12.20
C ASP A 38 21.25 51.47 13.40
N ARG A 39 20.52 50.97 14.39
CA ARG A 39 21.11 50.34 15.57
C ARG A 39 20.66 48.90 15.85
N VAL A 40 19.92 48.25 14.96
CA VAL A 40 19.54 46.83 15.14
C VAL A 40 20.46 45.98 14.27
N PRO A 41 21.30 45.10 14.86
CA PRO A 41 22.20 44.26 14.07
C PRO A 41 21.34 43.33 13.18
N ILE A 42 21.68 43.28 11.89
CA ILE A 42 21.02 42.49 10.81
C ILE A 42 20.86 41.01 11.19
N LYS A 43 21.58 40.55 12.17
CA LYS A 43 21.52 39.17 12.69
C LYS A 43 20.15 38.74 13.27
N TYR A 44 19.31 39.69 13.67
CA TYR A 44 17.98 39.38 14.26
C TYR A 44 16.81 39.41 13.27
N ILE A 45 17.00 39.92 12.06
CA ILE A 45 15.93 40.02 11.05
C ILE A 45 15.79 38.73 10.22
N VAL A 46 16.80 37.85 10.24
CA VAL A 46 16.82 36.63 9.43
C VAL A 46 16.11 35.44 10.11
N TYR A 47 15.77 35.53 11.39
CA TYR A 47 15.31 34.36 12.16
C TYR A 47 13.77 34.17 12.28
N SER A 48 12.95 34.93 11.56
CA SER A 48 11.50 34.81 11.68
C SER A 48 10.76 34.44 10.38
N ARG A 49 11.46 33.89 9.38
CA ARG A 49 10.76 33.19 8.31
C ARG A 49 10.94 31.67 8.51
N LYS A 50 10.26 31.12 9.52
CA LYS A 50 9.88 29.69 9.44
C LYS A 50 9.03 29.59 8.16
N PRO A 51 9.42 28.79 7.17
CA PRO A 51 8.52 28.52 6.05
C PRO A 51 7.27 27.91 6.70
N LEU A 52 6.13 28.57 6.53
CA LEU A 52 4.83 27.97 6.78
C LEU A 52 4.89 26.61 6.07
N LYS A 53 4.97 25.53 6.84
CA LYS A 53 4.74 24.19 6.34
C LYS A 53 3.37 24.26 5.69
N LYS A 54 3.35 24.40 4.37
CA LYS A 54 2.15 24.26 3.56
C LYS A 54 1.71 22.82 3.83
N THR A 55 0.87 22.64 4.83
CA THR A 55 0.20 21.35 5.08
C THR A 55 -0.63 21.13 3.83
N ARG A 56 -0.03 20.36 2.90
CA ARG A 56 -0.70 19.87 1.71
C ARG A 56 -1.85 19.04 2.28
N LYS A 57 -3.06 19.63 2.35
CA LYS A 57 -4.29 18.90 2.63
C LYS A 57 -4.28 17.76 1.62
N MET A 58 -3.87 16.58 2.07
CA MET A 58 -3.98 15.38 1.26
C MET A 58 -5.46 15.24 0.93
N ASN A 59 -5.77 15.24 -0.36
CA ASN A 59 -7.12 15.02 -0.84
C ASN A 59 -7.48 13.59 -0.41
N LYS A 60 -8.24 13.44 0.68
CA LYS A 60 -8.60 12.15 1.28
C LYS A 60 -9.58 11.33 0.43
N LYS A 61 -9.86 11.77 -0.81
CA LYS A 61 -10.74 11.04 -1.71
C LYS A 61 -10.01 9.80 -2.23
N VAL A 62 -10.48 8.65 -1.80
CA VAL A 62 -10.09 7.35 -2.35
C VAL A 62 -10.85 7.18 -3.66
N SER A 63 -10.16 6.89 -4.76
CA SER A 63 -10.83 6.61 -6.03
C SER A 63 -11.53 5.25 -5.99
N VAL A 64 -12.59 5.11 -6.78
CA VAL A 64 -13.32 3.83 -6.91
C VAL A 64 -12.38 2.75 -7.44
N VAL A 65 -11.51 3.08 -8.39
CA VAL A 65 -10.56 2.13 -8.97
C VAL A 65 -9.55 1.64 -7.91
N PHE A 66 -9.00 2.55 -7.09
CA PHE A 66 -8.13 2.16 -5.99
C PHE A 66 -8.83 1.21 -5.01
N MET A 67 -10.08 1.51 -4.66
CA MET A 67 -10.86 0.67 -3.76
C MET A 67 -11.10 -0.73 -4.34
N LEU A 68 -11.52 -0.83 -5.61
CA LEU A 68 -11.76 -2.10 -6.27
C LEU A 68 -10.47 -2.95 -6.37
N MET A 69 -9.35 -2.33 -6.70
CA MET A 69 -8.06 -3.01 -6.73
C MET A 69 -7.62 -3.48 -5.34
N ALA A 70 -7.87 -2.69 -4.29
CA ALA A 70 -7.56 -3.09 -2.91
C ALA A 70 -8.43 -4.27 -2.44
N ILE A 71 -9.71 -4.30 -2.83
CA ILE A 71 -10.60 -5.44 -2.58
C ILE A 71 -10.08 -6.68 -3.33
N LEU A 72 -9.76 -6.55 -4.62
CA LEU A 72 -9.22 -7.66 -5.41
C LEU A 72 -7.92 -8.20 -4.81
N PHE A 73 -7.02 -7.33 -4.38
CA PHE A 73 -5.79 -7.71 -3.69
C PHE A 73 -6.09 -8.53 -2.41
N SER A 74 -7.03 -8.07 -1.59
CA SER A 74 -7.40 -8.74 -0.35
C SER A 74 -8.01 -10.12 -0.63
N VAL A 75 -8.87 -10.23 -1.63
CA VAL A 75 -9.48 -11.51 -2.06
C VAL A 75 -8.41 -12.47 -2.57
N CYS A 76 -7.49 -12.01 -3.41
CA CYS A 76 -6.39 -12.83 -3.92
C CYS A 76 -5.48 -13.32 -2.78
N LEU A 77 -5.19 -12.50 -1.78
CA LEU A 77 -4.38 -12.87 -0.64
C LEU A 77 -5.06 -13.96 0.21
N ILE A 78 -6.33 -13.79 0.53
CA ILE A 78 -7.12 -14.76 1.31
C ILE A 78 -7.23 -16.08 0.56
N ALA A 79 -7.59 -16.05 -0.72
CA ALA A 79 -7.73 -17.24 -1.56
C ALA A 79 -6.39 -17.98 -1.69
N SER A 80 -5.28 -17.27 -1.91
CA SER A 80 -3.94 -17.86 -1.96
C SER A 80 -3.61 -18.63 -0.69
N ASN A 81 -3.87 -18.05 0.48
CA ASN A 81 -3.56 -18.67 1.75
C ASN A 81 -4.39 -19.94 2.00
N LEU A 82 -5.65 -19.95 1.60
CA LEU A 82 -6.47 -21.16 1.66
C LEU A 82 -5.99 -22.22 0.66
N PHE A 83 -5.62 -21.83 -0.55
CA PHE A 83 -5.11 -22.78 -1.56
C PHE A 83 -3.71 -23.28 -1.26
N ALA A 84 -2.92 -22.59 -0.43
CA ALA A 84 -1.61 -23.04 0.01
C ALA A 84 -1.67 -24.36 0.79
N THR A 85 -2.82 -24.70 1.38
CA THR A 85 -3.03 -25.96 2.09
C THR A 85 -3.01 -27.19 1.17
N LYS A 86 -3.25 -26.99 -0.16
CA LYS A 86 -3.14 -28.03 -1.16
C LYS A 86 -1.79 -27.95 -1.86
N VAL A 87 -1.05 -29.05 -1.86
CA VAL A 87 0.15 -29.22 -2.69
C VAL A 87 -0.21 -30.09 -3.89
N PHE A 88 0.21 -29.68 -5.08
CA PHE A 88 0.01 -30.45 -6.32
C PHE A 88 1.34 -30.67 -7.04
N ALA A 89 1.37 -31.66 -7.92
CA ALA A 89 2.55 -32.01 -8.71
C ALA A 89 2.26 -31.93 -10.20
N ILE A 90 3.20 -31.38 -10.96
CA ILE A 90 3.24 -31.41 -12.41
C ILE A 90 4.54 -32.12 -12.83
N GLY A 91 4.42 -33.40 -13.19
CA GLY A 91 5.59 -34.25 -13.38
C GLY A 91 6.40 -34.39 -12.07
N SER A 92 7.65 -33.99 -12.08
CA SER A 92 8.55 -34.01 -10.92
C SER A 92 8.53 -32.72 -10.08
N ILE A 93 7.79 -31.70 -10.53
CA ILE A 93 7.74 -30.39 -9.86
C ILE A 93 6.55 -30.36 -8.92
N THR A 94 6.81 -30.07 -7.65
CA THR A 94 5.79 -29.97 -6.59
C THR A 94 5.61 -28.51 -6.19
N LEU A 95 4.37 -28.03 -6.17
CA LEU A 95 4.02 -26.65 -5.93
C LEU A 95 2.79 -26.52 -4.99
N PRO A 96 2.75 -25.52 -4.10
CA PRO A 96 1.52 -25.20 -3.36
C PRO A 96 0.48 -24.58 -4.26
N GLY A 97 -0.82 -24.82 -4.01
CA GLY A 97 -1.92 -24.29 -4.81
C GLY A 97 -2.00 -22.75 -4.82
N ALA A 98 -1.41 -22.10 -3.84
CA ALA A 98 -1.28 -20.64 -3.79
C ALA A 98 -0.63 -20.04 -5.04
N VAL A 99 0.28 -20.77 -5.69
CA VAL A 99 1.08 -20.28 -6.83
C VAL A 99 0.22 -19.80 -8.01
N ILE A 100 -1.02 -20.27 -8.12
CA ILE A 100 -1.93 -19.90 -9.21
C ILE A 100 -2.43 -18.45 -9.05
N ILE A 101 -2.76 -18.02 -7.82
CA ILE A 101 -3.38 -16.71 -7.57
C ILE A 101 -2.39 -15.70 -6.98
N PHE A 102 -1.43 -16.18 -6.19
CA PHE A 102 -0.50 -15.30 -5.48
C PHE A 102 0.26 -14.31 -6.37
N PRO A 103 0.70 -14.65 -7.59
CA PRO A 103 1.36 -13.69 -8.48
C PRO A 103 0.50 -12.47 -8.81
N ILE A 104 -0.83 -12.62 -8.84
CA ILE A 104 -1.76 -11.50 -9.05
C ILE A 104 -1.61 -10.46 -7.93
N SER A 105 -1.41 -10.90 -6.69
CA SER A 105 -1.20 -10.00 -5.54
C SER A 105 0.07 -9.17 -5.71
N TYR A 106 1.17 -9.72 -6.24
CA TYR A 106 2.39 -8.97 -6.50
C TYR A 106 2.21 -7.95 -7.62
N ILE A 107 1.54 -8.34 -8.72
CA ILE A 107 1.22 -7.42 -9.81
C ILE A 107 0.38 -6.24 -9.33
N LEU A 108 -0.63 -6.51 -8.49
CA LEU A 108 -1.45 -5.46 -7.87
C LEU A 108 -0.63 -4.59 -6.94
N ASN A 109 0.30 -5.17 -6.16
CA ASN A 109 1.22 -4.43 -5.29
C ASN A 109 2.13 -3.50 -6.10
N ASP A 110 2.65 -3.95 -7.24
CA ASP A 110 3.42 -3.11 -8.16
C ASP A 110 2.59 -1.95 -8.72
N CYS A 111 1.34 -2.21 -9.08
CA CYS A 111 0.42 -1.16 -9.51
C CYS A 111 0.20 -0.12 -8.40
N PHE A 112 0.01 -0.56 -7.15
CA PHE A 112 -0.13 0.36 -6.01
C PHE A 112 1.15 1.18 -5.79
N ALA A 113 2.31 0.54 -5.77
CA ALA A 113 3.59 1.20 -5.55
C ALA A 113 3.91 2.19 -6.69
N GLU A 114 3.65 1.82 -7.94
CA GLU A 114 3.98 2.64 -9.11
C GLU A 114 3.06 3.84 -9.29
N VAL A 115 1.75 3.69 -9.02
CA VAL A 115 0.75 4.74 -9.28
C VAL A 115 0.55 5.61 -8.04
N TRP A 116 0.26 4.99 -6.89
CA TRP A 116 -0.13 5.70 -5.67
C TRP A 116 0.97 5.81 -4.62
N GLY A 117 2.10 5.12 -4.82
CA GLY A 117 3.26 5.13 -3.95
C GLY A 117 3.19 4.17 -2.76
N TYR A 118 4.33 3.94 -2.14
CA TYR A 118 4.52 2.96 -1.06
C TYR A 118 3.59 3.16 0.15
N ARG A 119 3.28 4.41 0.52
CA ARG A 119 2.42 4.68 1.68
C ARG A 119 1.02 4.06 1.51
N LYS A 120 0.40 4.24 0.33
CA LYS A 120 -0.92 3.68 0.04
C LYS A 120 -0.85 2.17 -0.18
N ALA A 121 0.20 1.65 -0.83
CA ALA A 121 0.44 0.22 -0.95
C ALA A 121 0.50 -0.45 0.44
N ARG A 122 1.25 0.13 1.37
CA ARG A 122 1.34 -0.35 2.76
C ARG A 122 -0.01 -0.40 3.48
N LEU A 123 -0.88 0.61 3.30
CA LEU A 123 -2.23 0.59 3.87
C LEU A 123 -3.04 -0.60 3.34
N VAL A 124 -3.01 -0.83 2.03
CA VAL A 124 -3.71 -1.96 1.38
C VAL A 124 -3.18 -3.29 1.92
N ILE A 125 -1.86 -3.44 2.03
CA ILE A 125 -1.22 -4.65 2.58
C ILE A 125 -1.72 -4.94 4.00
N TRP A 126 -1.66 -3.96 4.91
CA TRP A 126 -2.11 -4.16 6.29
C TRP A 126 -3.61 -4.47 6.39
N THR A 127 -4.43 -3.80 5.58
CA THR A 127 -5.88 -4.07 5.54
C THR A 127 -6.15 -5.48 5.04
N ALA A 128 -5.48 -5.92 3.97
CA ALA A 128 -5.64 -7.26 3.42
C ALA A 128 -5.23 -8.35 4.42
N PHE A 129 -4.13 -8.14 5.16
CA PHE A 129 -3.73 -9.09 6.21
C PHE A 129 -4.69 -9.11 7.39
N ALA A 130 -5.23 -7.96 7.80
CA ALA A 130 -6.27 -7.93 8.83
C ALA A 130 -7.50 -8.75 8.41
N MET A 131 -7.95 -8.64 7.14
CA MET A 131 -9.03 -9.44 6.59
C MET A 131 -8.66 -10.93 6.49
N ASN A 132 -7.43 -11.25 6.11
CA ASN A 132 -6.94 -12.62 6.05
C ASN A 132 -6.94 -13.29 7.44
N PHE A 133 -6.43 -12.61 8.47
CA PHE A 133 -6.51 -13.09 9.84
C PHE A 133 -7.93 -13.26 10.35
N PHE A 134 -8.82 -12.32 10.00
CA PHE A 134 -10.23 -12.45 10.34
C PHE A 134 -10.84 -13.74 9.75
N VAL A 135 -10.58 -14.04 8.47
CA VAL A 135 -11.08 -15.28 7.83
C VAL A 135 -10.45 -16.52 8.46
N ALA A 136 -9.14 -16.52 8.74
CA ALA A 136 -8.46 -17.63 9.38
C ALA A 136 -9.02 -17.92 10.79
N LEU A 137 -9.26 -16.89 11.60
CA LEU A 137 -9.85 -17.01 12.93
C LEU A 137 -11.31 -17.46 12.87
N ALA A 138 -12.11 -16.88 11.98
CA ALA A 138 -13.50 -17.29 11.80
C ALA A 138 -13.58 -18.76 11.37
N GLY A 139 -12.76 -19.19 10.42
CA GLY A 139 -12.68 -20.58 9.98
C GLY A 139 -12.23 -21.52 11.09
N GLN A 140 -11.29 -21.11 11.96
CA GLN A 140 -10.86 -21.88 13.11
C GLN A 140 -11.99 -22.04 14.14
N ILE A 141 -12.76 -20.99 14.40
CA ILE A 141 -13.93 -21.07 15.30
C ILE A 141 -14.96 -22.06 14.73
N VAL A 142 -15.25 -22.00 13.43
CA VAL A 142 -16.16 -22.94 12.77
C VAL A 142 -15.64 -24.38 12.84
N ALA A 143 -14.32 -24.60 12.68
CA ALA A 143 -13.69 -25.92 12.79
C ALA A 143 -13.81 -26.54 14.20
N TRP A 144 -13.95 -25.73 15.24
CA TRP A 144 -14.17 -26.20 16.61
C TRP A 144 -15.62 -26.59 16.91
N LEU A 145 -16.57 -26.17 16.09
CA LEU A 145 -17.97 -26.53 16.27
C LEU A 145 -18.17 -28.02 15.95
N PRO A 146 -19.05 -28.72 16.71
CA PRO A 146 -19.35 -30.12 16.42
C PRO A 146 -20.02 -30.27 15.07
N ALA A 147 -19.54 -31.22 14.27
CA ALA A 147 -20.12 -31.53 12.97
C ALA A 147 -21.54 -32.16 13.14
N ALA A 148 -22.45 -31.84 12.23
CA ALA A 148 -23.75 -32.48 12.18
C ALA A 148 -23.58 -33.97 11.83
N SER A 149 -24.39 -34.87 12.44
CA SER A 149 -24.26 -36.31 12.30
C SER A 149 -24.41 -36.86 10.87
N PHE A 150 -25.01 -36.09 9.98
CA PHE A 150 -25.20 -36.46 8.56
C PHE A 150 -24.14 -35.88 7.63
N TRP A 151 -23.17 -35.10 8.15
CA TRP A 151 -22.19 -34.37 7.34
C TRP A 151 -20.80 -34.98 7.47
N ASP A 152 -20.29 -35.52 6.36
CA ASP A 152 -18.99 -36.21 6.32
C ASP A 152 -17.80 -35.30 6.02
N GLY A 153 -18.03 -33.98 5.72
CA GLY A 153 -17.00 -33.04 5.34
C GLY A 153 -16.12 -32.48 6.46
N GLY A 154 -16.41 -32.87 7.73
CA GLY A 154 -15.77 -32.29 8.91
C GLY A 154 -14.25 -32.45 8.93
N GLU A 155 -13.73 -33.62 8.59
CA GLU A 155 -12.29 -33.90 8.57
C GLU A 155 -11.56 -33.04 7.52
N HIS A 156 -12.13 -32.91 6.33
CA HIS A 156 -11.54 -32.11 5.24
C HIS A 156 -11.58 -30.63 5.54
N PHE A 157 -12.69 -30.14 6.11
CA PHE A 157 -12.79 -28.74 6.53
C PHE A 157 -11.78 -28.43 7.64
N ASN A 158 -11.70 -29.27 8.65
CA ASN A 158 -10.77 -29.13 9.76
C ASN A 158 -9.32 -29.18 9.31
N TYR A 159 -8.97 -30.04 8.33
CA TYR A 159 -7.63 -30.07 7.74
C TYR A 159 -7.23 -28.72 7.17
N VAL A 160 -8.09 -28.09 6.36
CA VAL A 160 -7.81 -26.77 5.75
C VAL A 160 -7.65 -25.69 6.82
N PHE A 161 -8.61 -25.61 7.75
CA PHE A 161 -8.62 -24.53 8.73
C PHE A 161 -7.70 -24.76 9.94
N SER A 162 -7.26 -25.97 10.25
CA SER A 162 -6.20 -26.20 11.23
C SER A 162 -4.84 -25.68 10.75
N MET A 163 -4.56 -25.75 9.45
CA MET A 163 -3.36 -25.17 8.87
C MET A 163 -3.47 -23.66 8.65
N ALA A 164 -4.68 -23.14 8.49
CA ALA A 164 -4.92 -21.74 8.11
C ALA A 164 -4.22 -20.70 9.01
N PRO A 165 -4.20 -20.81 10.36
CA PRO A 165 -3.49 -19.86 11.21
C PRO A 165 -1.97 -19.86 10.98
N ARG A 166 -1.38 -21.04 10.80
CA ARG A 166 0.06 -21.19 10.51
C ARG A 166 0.41 -20.59 9.16
N VAL A 167 -0.39 -20.90 8.14
CA VAL A 167 -0.23 -20.35 6.79
C VAL A 167 -0.45 -18.83 6.80
N ALA A 168 -1.47 -18.33 7.49
CA ALA A 168 -1.73 -16.90 7.62
C ALA A 168 -0.58 -16.16 8.30
N PHE A 169 -0.01 -16.72 9.35
CA PHE A 169 1.14 -16.13 10.06
C PHE A 169 2.41 -16.15 9.19
N ALA A 170 2.71 -17.28 8.56
CA ALA A 170 3.83 -17.40 7.64
C ALA A 170 3.71 -16.40 6.48
N SER A 171 2.50 -16.31 5.90
CA SER A 171 2.19 -15.39 4.81
C SER A 171 2.33 -13.92 5.23
N LEU A 172 1.91 -13.55 6.46
CA LEU A 172 2.12 -12.20 6.97
C LEU A 172 3.60 -11.84 6.99
N LEU A 173 4.43 -12.66 7.62
CA LEU A 173 5.87 -12.40 7.75
C LEU A 173 6.56 -12.36 6.39
N ALA A 174 6.28 -13.36 5.56
CA ALA A 174 6.86 -13.50 4.24
C ALA A 174 6.44 -12.34 3.32
N PHE A 175 5.15 -12.06 3.25
CA PHE A 175 4.64 -11.01 2.40
C PHE A 175 5.05 -9.60 2.86
N LEU A 176 5.07 -9.30 4.16
CA LEU A 176 5.58 -8.02 4.65
C LEU A 176 7.05 -7.82 4.26
N ALA A 177 7.88 -8.84 4.42
CA ALA A 177 9.28 -8.77 4.03
C ALA A 177 9.43 -8.68 2.51
N GLY A 178 8.78 -9.57 1.75
CA GLY A 178 8.83 -9.64 0.29
C GLY A 178 8.26 -8.39 -0.36
N SER A 179 7.06 -7.95 0.04
CA SER A 179 6.43 -6.75 -0.52
C SER A 179 7.16 -5.46 -0.16
N THR A 180 7.76 -5.39 1.04
CA THR A 180 8.61 -4.25 1.42
C THR A 180 9.87 -4.21 0.55
N MET A 181 10.51 -5.36 0.31
CA MET A 181 11.68 -5.48 -0.56
C MET A 181 11.31 -5.11 -2.00
N ASN A 182 10.20 -5.65 -2.52
CA ASN A 182 9.69 -5.32 -3.85
C ASN A 182 9.47 -3.81 -3.98
N ALA A 183 8.67 -3.20 -3.08
CA ALA A 183 8.39 -1.77 -3.11
C ALA A 183 9.65 -0.91 -2.94
N PHE A 184 10.61 -1.33 -2.09
CA PHE A 184 11.88 -0.64 -1.92
C PHE A 184 12.70 -0.64 -3.21
N VAL A 185 12.90 -1.80 -3.83
CA VAL A 185 13.65 -1.94 -5.09
C VAL A 185 12.96 -1.15 -6.20
N MET A 186 11.63 -1.32 -6.36
CA MET A 186 10.82 -0.61 -7.34
C MET A 186 10.98 0.92 -7.22
N SER A 187 10.83 1.44 -6.01
CA SER A 187 10.91 2.87 -5.74
C SER A 187 12.32 3.42 -5.94
N LYS A 188 13.36 2.75 -5.43
CA LYS A 188 14.76 3.17 -5.63
C LYS A 188 15.14 3.18 -7.11
N MET A 189 14.76 2.15 -7.84
CA MET A 189 14.99 2.08 -9.28
C MET A 189 14.18 3.13 -10.05
N LYS A 190 12.96 3.47 -9.61
CA LYS A 190 12.14 4.54 -10.21
C LYS A 190 12.82 5.89 -10.09
N ILE A 191 13.36 6.22 -8.93
CA ILE A 191 14.12 7.47 -8.71
C ILE A 191 15.38 7.48 -9.59
N ALA A 192 16.18 6.40 -9.55
CA ALA A 192 17.42 6.29 -10.33
C ALA A 192 17.20 6.39 -11.84
N SER A 193 16.12 5.77 -12.35
CA SER A 193 15.76 5.77 -13.78
C SER A 193 14.92 6.99 -14.22
N LYS A 194 14.64 7.92 -13.31
CA LYS A 194 13.74 9.07 -13.54
C LYS A 194 12.39 8.64 -14.11
N GLY A 195 11.84 7.56 -13.57
CA GLY A 195 10.53 7.00 -13.97
C GLY A 195 10.53 6.14 -15.22
N LYS A 196 11.66 5.97 -15.91
CA LYS A 196 11.78 5.16 -17.12
C LYS A 196 11.93 3.67 -16.80
N GLY A 197 11.72 2.81 -17.82
CA GLY A 197 12.03 1.38 -17.73
C GLY A 197 11.20 0.61 -16.70
N PHE A 198 9.88 0.86 -16.62
CA PHE A 198 8.99 0.18 -15.68
C PHE A 198 9.12 -1.35 -15.72
N SER A 199 9.17 -1.95 -16.91
CA SER A 199 9.24 -3.41 -17.07
C SER A 199 10.46 -4.04 -16.39
N VAL A 200 11.64 -3.42 -16.55
CA VAL A 200 12.88 -3.91 -15.90
C VAL A 200 12.79 -3.75 -14.39
N ARG A 201 12.21 -2.64 -13.92
CA ARG A 201 12.02 -2.39 -12.49
C ARG A 201 11.06 -3.40 -11.87
N ALA A 202 9.94 -3.68 -12.53
CA ALA A 202 8.97 -4.67 -12.10
C ALA A 202 9.63 -6.05 -11.93
N ILE A 203 10.28 -6.57 -12.97
CA ILE A 203 10.92 -7.90 -12.91
C ILE A 203 11.98 -7.96 -11.78
N LEU A 204 12.89 -6.99 -11.70
CA LEU A 204 13.97 -7.03 -10.71
C LEU A 204 13.46 -6.86 -9.28
N SER A 205 12.45 -6.03 -9.08
CA SER A 205 11.84 -5.85 -7.76
C SER A 205 11.06 -7.09 -7.33
N SER A 206 10.36 -7.75 -8.25
CA SER A 206 9.63 -8.99 -7.96
C SER A 206 10.58 -10.14 -7.66
N ILE A 207 11.64 -10.33 -8.43
CA ILE A 207 12.64 -11.37 -8.11
C ILE A 207 13.15 -11.18 -6.67
N ALA A 208 13.52 -9.97 -6.28
CA ALA A 208 14.01 -9.69 -4.94
C ALA A 208 12.93 -9.97 -3.86
N GLY A 209 11.69 -9.53 -4.10
CA GLY A 209 10.56 -9.74 -3.20
C GLY A 209 10.18 -11.21 -3.07
N GLU A 210 10.06 -11.93 -4.18
CA GLU A 210 9.67 -13.33 -4.24
C GLU A 210 10.70 -14.28 -3.62
N CYS A 211 11.99 -13.98 -3.81
CA CYS A 211 13.05 -14.73 -3.15
C CYS A 211 12.93 -14.60 -1.63
N LEU A 212 12.75 -13.39 -1.11
CA LEU A 212 12.64 -13.15 0.33
C LEU A 212 11.34 -13.73 0.90
N ASP A 213 10.22 -13.60 0.18
CA ASP A 213 8.94 -14.21 0.52
C ASP A 213 9.08 -15.73 0.67
N SER A 214 9.62 -16.40 -0.33
CA SER A 214 9.77 -17.86 -0.34
C SER A 214 10.73 -18.36 0.74
N LEU A 215 11.81 -17.62 1.02
CA LEU A 215 12.76 -17.94 2.09
C LEU A 215 12.12 -17.92 3.48
N ILE A 216 11.09 -17.11 3.68
CA ILE A 216 10.38 -17.02 4.96
C ILE A 216 9.19 -17.97 4.99
N PHE A 217 8.36 -17.96 3.94
CA PHE A 217 7.10 -18.71 3.89
C PHE A 217 7.30 -20.22 3.97
N MET A 218 8.14 -20.75 3.07
CA MET A 218 8.27 -22.20 2.89
C MET A 218 8.76 -22.94 4.14
N PRO A 219 9.81 -22.48 4.85
CA PRO A 219 10.26 -23.17 6.07
C PRO A 219 9.24 -23.15 7.20
N ILE A 220 8.41 -22.09 7.28
CA ILE A 220 7.39 -22.01 8.31
C ILE A 220 6.21 -22.94 8.01
N VAL A 221 5.72 -22.93 6.77
CA VAL A 221 4.55 -23.74 6.38
C VAL A 221 4.90 -25.22 6.33
N PHE A 222 6.02 -25.56 5.72
CA PHE A 222 6.47 -26.94 5.52
C PHE A 222 7.54 -27.37 6.52
N TRP A 223 7.39 -26.96 7.76
CA TRP A 223 8.29 -27.33 8.86
C TRP A 223 8.41 -28.85 9.00
N GLY A 224 9.64 -29.36 9.01
CA GLY A 224 9.93 -30.79 9.08
C GLY A 224 10.06 -31.48 7.72
N ALA A 225 9.85 -30.78 6.60
CA ALA A 225 10.17 -31.30 5.28
C ALA A 225 11.69 -31.41 5.07
N ASP A 226 12.08 -32.36 4.23
CA ASP A 226 13.48 -32.51 3.84
C ASP A 226 14.02 -31.24 3.16
N ILE A 227 15.24 -30.84 3.54
CA ILE A 227 15.86 -29.59 3.05
C ILE A 227 16.00 -29.56 1.53
N LYS A 228 16.33 -30.71 0.89
CA LYS A 228 16.46 -30.78 -0.57
C LYS A 228 15.12 -30.56 -1.27
N SER A 229 14.07 -31.23 -0.74
CA SER A 229 12.70 -31.07 -1.24
C SER A 229 12.20 -29.65 -1.03
N LEU A 230 12.47 -29.05 0.12
CA LEU A 230 12.10 -27.65 0.43
C LEU A 230 12.80 -26.68 -0.53
N ALA A 231 14.11 -26.82 -0.73
CA ALA A 231 14.88 -25.97 -1.66
C ALA A 231 14.39 -26.12 -3.11
N ALA A 232 14.07 -27.35 -3.54
CA ALA A 232 13.52 -27.60 -4.87
C ALA A 232 12.13 -26.92 -5.04
N MET A 233 11.26 -27.03 -4.04
CA MET A 233 9.95 -26.35 -4.04
C MET A 233 10.09 -24.82 -4.05
N MET A 234 11.02 -24.25 -3.27
CA MET A 234 11.30 -22.81 -3.25
C MET A 234 11.75 -22.32 -4.63
N LEU A 235 12.73 -23.02 -5.23
CA LEU A 235 13.22 -22.67 -6.56
C LEU A 235 12.12 -22.77 -7.62
N ALA A 236 11.33 -23.84 -7.61
CA ALA A 236 10.21 -24.02 -8.50
C ALA A 236 9.16 -22.92 -8.35
N GLN A 237 8.82 -22.56 -7.10
CA GLN A 237 7.84 -21.51 -6.80
C GLN A 237 8.32 -20.14 -7.29
N VAL A 238 9.55 -19.73 -6.96
CA VAL A 238 10.10 -18.44 -7.41
C VAL A 238 10.17 -18.41 -8.93
N SER A 239 10.68 -19.46 -9.56
CA SER A 239 10.77 -19.56 -11.02
C SER A 239 9.40 -19.43 -11.68
N PHE A 240 8.40 -20.14 -11.16
CA PHE A 240 7.02 -20.09 -11.68
C PHE A 240 6.44 -18.68 -11.56
N LYS A 241 6.57 -18.04 -10.41
CA LYS A 241 6.05 -16.69 -10.16
C LYS A 241 6.71 -15.65 -11.08
N VAL A 242 8.04 -15.70 -11.21
CA VAL A 242 8.80 -14.80 -12.11
C VAL A 242 8.43 -15.03 -13.58
N CYS A 243 8.31 -16.29 -14.02
CA CYS A 243 7.85 -16.59 -15.37
C CYS A 243 6.43 -16.07 -15.61
N TYR A 244 5.52 -16.27 -14.64
CA TYR A 244 4.15 -15.75 -14.70
C TYR A 244 4.15 -14.23 -14.88
N GLU A 245 4.96 -13.52 -14.09
CA GLU A 245 5.07 -12.06 -14.16
C GLU A 245 5.60 -11.60 -15.53
N ILE A 246 6.65 -12.24 -16.06
CA ILE A 246 7.20 -11.92 -17.37
C ILE A 246 6.12 -12.07 -18.46
N VAL A 247 5.33 -13.13 -18.42
CA VAL A 247 4.26 -13.38 -19.38
C VAL A 247 3.16 -12.33 -19.28
N ILE A 248 2.78 -11.94 -18.06
CA ILE A 248 1.70 -10.97 -17.85
C ILE A 248 2.17 -9.51 -17.93
N LEU A 249 3.48 -9.26 -17.93
CA LEU A 249 4.07 -7.93 -17.91
C LEU A 249 3.53 -6.97 -18.97
N PRO A 250 3.30 -7.37 -20.23
CA PRO A 250 2.70 -6.49 -21.24
C PRO A 250 1.33 -5.95 -20.81
N VAL A 251 0.53 -6.79 -20.15
CA VAL A 251 -0.78 -6.41 -19.60
C VAL A 251 -0.59 -5.46 -18.42
N THR A 252 0.31 -5.78 -17.48
CA THR A 252 0.64 -4.93 -16.32
C THR A 252 1.07 -3.54 -16.75
N VAL A 253 1.93 -3.42 -17.76
CA VAL A 253 2.37 -2.13 -18.32
C VAL A 253 1.20 -1.31 -18.85
N GLN A 254 0.26 -1.96 -19.56
CA GLN A 254 -0.93 -1.27 -20.09
C GLN A 254 -1.86 -0.82 -18.95
N VAL A 255 -2.07 -1.68 -17.95
CA VAL A 255 -2.88 -1.37 -16.76
C VAL A 255 -2.29 -0.19 -16.01
N VAL A 256 -0.98 -0.19 -15.71
CA VAL A 256 -0.30 0.92 -15.02
C VAL A 256 -0.43 2.23 -15.82
N LYS A 257 -0.23 2.20 -17.14
CA LYS A 257 -0.40 3.39 -18.00
C LYS A 257 -1.84 3.91 -17.98
N ALA A 258 -2.82 3.00 -18.03
CA ALA A 258 -4.24 3.36 -17.96
C ALA A 258 -4.58 3.97 -16.61
N LEU A 259 -4.11 3.36 -15.51
CA LEU A 259 -4.31 3.86 -14.15
C LEU A 259 -3.69 5.24 -13.94
N LYS A 260 -2.43 5.46 -14.34
CA LYS A 260 -1.78 6.77 -14.26
C LYS A 260 -2.55 7.84 -15.03
N ARG A 261 -3.08 7.49 -16.21
CA ARG A 261 -3.87 8.40 -17.04
C ARG A 261 -5.24 8.70 -16.41
N TYR A 262 -5.91 7.68 -15.89
CA TYR A 262 -7.24 7.81 -15.27
C TYR A 262 -7.19 8.58 -13.96
N GLU A 263 -6.23 8.25 -13.09
CA GLU A 263 -6.06 8.89 -11.78
C GLU A 263 -5.38 10.26 -11.86
N GLY A 264 -4.67 10.56 -12.95
CA GLY A 264 -3.86 11.77 -13.08
C GLY A 264 -2.70 11.84 -12.07
N ILE A 265 -2.25 10.68 -11.54
CA ILE A 265 -1.26 10.56 -10.47
C ILE A 265 -0.07 9.74 -10.95
N ASP A 266 1.14 10.21 -10.66
CA ASP A 266 2.39 9.46 -10.75
C ASP A 266 3.25 9.82 -9.54
N THR A 267 3.23 8.97 -8.53
CA THR A 267 3.89 9.25 -7.25
C THR A 267 5.35 8.83 -7.27
N PHE A 268 6.24 9.72 -6.83
CA PHE A 268 7.65 9.41 -6.54
C PHE A 268 7.86 9.41 -5.03
N ASP A 269 8.39 8.30 -4.52
CA ASP A 269 8.58 8.05 -3.09
C ASP A 269 9.90 8.69 -2.59
N GLU A 270 10.03 10.02 -2.71
CA GLU A 270 11.19 10.76 -2.21
C GLU A 270 11.02 11.05 -0.71
N ASN A 271 12.08 10.80 0.07
CA ASN A 271 12.14 11.08 1.52
C ASN A 271 11.04 10.40 2.35
N ILE A 272 10.63 9.18 1.97
CA ILE A 272 9.69 8.37 2.74
C ILE A 272 10.42 7.32 3.59
N SER A 273 9.72 6.85 4.63
CA SER A 273 10.16 5.69 5.41
C SER A 273 9.60 4.41 4.80
N TYR A 274 10.48 3.47 4.47
CA TYR A 274 10.09 2.12 4.00
C TYR A 274 9.77 1.16 5.15
N ASN A 275 9.75 1.65 6.41
CA ASN A 275 9.35 0.82 7.54
C ASN A 275 7.87 0.39 7.39
N PRO A 276 7.58 -0.93 7.29
CA PRO A 276 6.22 -1.44 7.10
C PRO A 276 5.30 -1.16 8.28
N PHE A 277 5.85 -0.94 9.49
CA PHE A 277 5.07 -0.68 10.71
C PHE A 277 4.72 0.79 10.92
N LYS A 278 5.24 1.71 10.13
CA LYS A 278 4.97 3.15 10.30
C LYS A 278 3.66 3.56 9.62
N ILE A 279 2.52 3.16 10.19
CA ILE A 279 1.18 3.39 9.64
C ILE A 279 0.72 4.85 9.85
N ALA A 280 1.25 5.56 10.85
CA ALA A 280 0.83 6.91 11.21
C ALA A 280 1.11 7.99 10.12
N ASP A 281 1.92 7.70 9.12
CA ASP A 281 2.28 8.63 8.04
C ASP A 281 1.37 8.50 6.79
N ILE A 282 0.25 7.77 6.90
CA ILE A 282 -0.69 7.49 5.79
C ILE A 282 -1.73 8.59 5.62
#